data_7dcafed26f5c5230d7a8b47f6391f3bf
#
_entry.id   7dcafed26f5c5230d7a8b47f6391f3bf
#
_cell.length_a   1.000
_cell.length_b   1.000
_cell.length_c   1.000
_cell.angle_alpha   90.00
_cell.angle_beta   90.00
_cell.angle_gamma   90.00
#
_symmetry.space_group_name_H-M   'P 1'
#
loop_
_entity.id
_entity.type
_entity.pdbx_description
1 polymer ?
#
loop_
_entity_poly.entity_id
_entity_poly.type
_entity_poly.pdbx_seq_one_letter_code
_entity_poly.pdbx_strand_id
1 'polypeptide(L)'
;MIRIGILGDIGSGKSYVAKNFGYPVFNADVEVGKIYNKDRKIFNKLKKVLPEYIYTFPINKNEISDAILANNSNLRKIISIVHLEIRTKMNIFLKKNINKKIVILDIPLLLENKINKKNDILVFVQSKKKDITKKLKKRKNFNIKLYKKFKNIQLSLGYKKKKSQFIIKNNFTNKSVNESIKIILKDIL
;
A
#
# COMPACT_ATOMS: atom_id res chain seq x y z
N MET A 1 2.39 11.09 18.83
CA MET A 1 2.51 10.86 17.37
C MET A 1 1.19 10.31 16.84
N ILE A 2 0.53 11.08 15.98
CA ILE A 2 -0.69 10.67 15.28
C ILE A 2 -0.28 9.81 14.06
N ARG A 3 -1.00 8.69 13.84
CA ARG A 3 -0.78 7.83 12.67
C ARG A 3 -1.97 7.98 11.73
N ILE A 4 -1.69 8.33 10.46
CA ILE A 4 -2.72 8.47 9.43
C ILE A 4 -2.57 7.33 8.42
N GLY A 5 -3.59 6.46 8.33
CA GLY A 5 -3.66 5.38 7.35
C GLY A 5 -4.41 5.82 6.09
N ILE A 6 -3.80 5.67 4.93
CA ILE A 6 -4.40 6.05 3.66
C ILE A 6 -5.09 4.86 3.01
N LEU A 7 -6.40 4.94 2.82
CA LEU A 7 -7.25 3.91 2.22
C LEU A 7 -7.75 4.34 0.84
N GLY A 8 -8.22 3.39 0.04
CA GLY A 8 -8.82 3.66 -1.26
C GLY A 8 -8.56 2.55 -2.28
N ASP A 9 -9.11 2.69 -3.48
CA ASP A 9 -8.98 1.71 -4.55
C ASP A 9 -7.55 1.62 -5.12
N ILE A 10 -7.25 0.53 -5.82
CA ILE A 10 -6.03 0.42 -6.63
C ILE A 10 -6.08 1.50 -7.72
N GLY A 11 -5.04 2.34 -7.77
CA GLY A 11 -4.99 3.44 -8.74
C GLY A 11 -5.71 4.73 -8.32
N SER A 12 -6.32 4.81 -7.13
CA SER A 12 -7.00 6.03 -6.64
C SER A 12 -6.08 7.20 -6.29
N GLY A 13 -4.75 7.01 -6.31
CA GLY A 13 -3.78 8.06 -5.99
C GLY A 13 -3.40 8.15 -4.50
N LYS A 14 -3.55 7.05 -3.73
CA LYS A 14 -3.17 6.99 -2.30
C LYS A 14 -1.78 7.53 -2.03
N SER A 15 -0.77 7.03 -2.74
CA SER A 15 0.64 7.41 -2.51
C SER A 15 0.90 8.89 -2.85
N TYR A 16 0.16 9.42 -3.82
CA TYR A 16 0.21 10.86 -4.12
C TYR A 16 -0.36 11.67 -2.95
N VAL A 17 -1.55 11.31 -2.47
CA VAL A 17 -2.16 11.95 -1.30
C VAL A 17 -1.27 11.83 -0.07
N ALA A 18 -0.73 10.63 0.21
CA ALA A 18 0.16 10.38 1.33
C ALA A 18 1.36 11.35 1.34
N LYS A 19 2.01 11.57 0.20
CA LYS A 19 3.15 12.49 0.06
C LYS A 19 2.77 13.95 0.29
N ASN A 20 1.58 14.36 -0.14
CA ASN A 20 1.14 15.76 -0.03
C ASN A 20 0.75 16.17 1.42
N PHE A 21 0.66 15.24 2.36
CA PHE A 21 0.52 15.57 3.78
C PHE A 21 1.74 16.31 4.36
N GLY A 22 2.92 16.21 3.73
CA GLY A 22 4.14 16.89 4.19
C GLY A 22 4.78 16.28 5.44
N TYR A 23 4.37 15.07 5.84
CA TYR A 23 4.90 14.31 6.99
C TYR A 23 5.63 13.06 6.53
N PRO A 24 6.45 12.42 7.42
CA PRO A 24 7.10 11.16 7.08
C PRO A 24 6.11 10.10 6.63
N VAL A 25 6.38 9.46 5.49
CA VAL A 25 5.51 8.45 4.87
C VAL A 25 6.18 7.09 4.90
N PHE A 26 5.51 6.10 5.50
CA PHE A 26 5.85 4.69 5.29
C PHE A 26 5.09 4.18 4.06
N ASN A 27 5.80 3.93 2.97
CA ASN A 27 5.22 3.38 1.75
C ASN A 27 5.59 1.90 1.61
N ALA A 28 4.61 1.01 1.78
CA ALA A 28 4.84 -0.43 1.78
C ALA A 28 5.33 -0.95 0.40
N ASP A 29 4.85 -0.40 -0.71
CA ASP A 29 5.27 -0.83 -2.05
C ASP A 29 6.76 -0.53 -2.30
N VAL A 30 7.25 0.61 -1.80
CA VAL A 30 8.67 0.96 -1.84
C VAL A 30 9.49 0.01 -0.98
N GLU A 31 9.03 -0.31 0.22
CA GLU A 31 9.73 -1.24 1.11
C GLU A 31 9.75 -2.67 0.55
N VAL A 32 8.66 -3.15 -0.06
CA VAL A 32 8.62 -4.43 -0.80
C VAL A 32 9.67 -4.44 -1.92
N GLY A 33 9.78 -3.35 -2.67
CA GLY A 33 10.82 -3.22 -3.69
C GLY A 33 12.24 -3.33 -3.12
N LYS A 34 12.50 -2.72 -1.96
CA LYS A 34 13.80 -2.86 -1.27
C LYS A 34 14.05 -4.28 -0.78
N ILE A 35 13.03 -4.96 -0.25
CA ILE A 35 13.11 -6.36 0.19
C ILE A 35 13.52 -7.24 -0.99
N TYR A 36 12.82 -7.16 -2.12
CA TYR A 36 13.13 -7.97 -3.30
C TYR A 36 14.53 -7.72 -3.86
N ASN A 37 15.02 -6.49 -3.74
CA ASN A 37 16.34 -6.12 -4.27
C ASN A 37 17.50 -6.46 -3.33
N LYS A 38 17.30 -6.47 -2.00
CA LYS A 38 18.41 -6.46 -1.03
C LYS A 38 18.34 -7.52 0.07
N ASP A 39 17.18 -8.17 0.28
CA ASP A 39 16.98 -9.07 1.40
C ASP A 39 17.15 -10.53 1.00
N ARG A 40 18.37 -11.08 1.17
CA ARG A 40 18.66 -12.49 0.91
C ARG A 40 17.88 -13.46 1.80
N LYS A 41 17.53 -13.05 3.03
CA LYS A 41 16.74 -13.91 3.93
C LYS A 41 15.34 -14.13 3.40
N ILE A 42 14.69 -13.06 2.90
CA ILE A 42 13.37 -13.16 2.28
C ILE A 42 13.46 -13.91 0.94
N PHE A 43 14.48 -13.66 0.13
CA PHE A 43 14.73 -14.45 -1.08
C PHE A 43 14.78 -15.94 -0.77
N ASN A 44 15.61 -16.37 0.20
CA ASN A 44 15.75 -17.79 0.55
C ASN A 44 14.43 -18.39 1.05
N LYS A 45 13.64 -17.64 1.86
CA LYS A 45 12.31 -18.09 2.30
C LYS A 45 11.35 -18.26 1.14
N LEU A 46 11.30 -17.29 0.21
CA LEU A 46 10.43 -17.36 -0.97
C LEU A 46 10.87 -18.50 -1.91
N LYS A 47 12.15 -18.63 -2.18
CA LYS A 47 12.71 -19.73 -2.99
C LYS A 47 12.37 -21.09 -2.40
N LYS A 48 12.47 -21.26 -1.07
CA LYS A 48 12.12 -22.54 -0.41
C LYS A 48 10.66 -22.93 -0.61
N VAL A 49 9.73 -21.98 -0.60
CA VAL A 49 8.28 -22.28 -0.70
C VAL A 49 7.72 -22.19 -2.13
N LEU A 50 8.47 -21.57 -3.04
CA LEU A 50 8.11 -21.35 -4.45
C LEU A 50 9.33 -21.56 -5.37
N PRO A 51 10.00 -22.73 -5.31
CA PRO A 51 11.26 -22.97 -6.06
C PRO A 51 11.10 -22.89 -7.56
N GLU A 52 9.93 -23.22 -8.09
CA GLU A 52 9.62 -23.19 -9.53
C GLU A 52 9.52 -21.75 -10.09
N TYR A 53 9.29 -20.76 -9.21
CA TYR A 53 9.04 -19.38 -9.61
C TYR A 53 10.15 -18.43 -9.17
N ILE A 54 10.76 -18.66 -7.99
CA ILE A 54 11.73 -17.75 -7.38
C ILE A 54 13.12 -18.39 -7.41
N TYR A 55 13.96 -17.92 -8.32
CA TYR A 55 15.28 -18.51 -8.55
C TYR A 55 16.40 -17.47 -8.73
N THR A 56 16.09 -16.19 -9.03
CA THR A 56 17.11 -15.14 -9.19
C THR A 56 17.19 -14.21 -7.98
N PHE A 57 18.40 -13.75 -7.66
CA PHE A 57 18.60 -12.66 -6.68
C PHE A 57 19.48 -11.57 -7.33
N PRO A 58 19.03 -10.31 -7.30
CA PRO A 58 17.77 -9.76 -6.75
C PRO A 58 16.52 -10.40 -7.36
N ILE A 59 15.43 -10.51 -6.57
CA ILE A 59 14.20 -11.14 -7.03
C ILE A 59 13.61 -10.35 -8.19
N ASN A 60 13.40 -11.02 -9.31
CA ASN A 60 12.78 -10.42 -10.48
C ASN A 60 11.26 -10.25 -10.24
N LYS A 61 10.73 -9.06 -10.59
CA LYS A 61 9.29 -8.80 -10.47
C LYS A 61 8.43 -9.73 -11.33
N ASN A 62 8.95 -10.23 -12.45
CA ASN A 62 8.23 -11.18 -13.28
C ASN A 62 8.07 -12.52 -12.56
N GLU A 63 9.11 -13.02 -11.86
CA GLU A 63 9.04 -14.24 -11.06
C GLU A 63 7.91 -14.16 -10.01
N ILE A 64 7.81 -13.04 -9.30
CA ILE A 64 6.71 -12.80 -8.35
C ILE A 64 5.35 -12.74 -9.06
N SER A 65 5.29 -12.10 -10.22
CA SER A 65 4.05 -11.98 -11.00
C SER A 65 3.57 -13.34 -11.51
N ASP A 66 4.47 -14.16 -12.03
CA ASP A 66 4.18 -15.48 -12.54
C ASP A 66 3.71 -16.43 -11.41
N ALA A 67 4.40 -16.41 -10.27
CA ALA A 67 3.97 -17.13 -9.07
C ALA A 67 2.54 -16.74 -8.63
N ILE A 68 2.23 -15.44 -8.59
CA ILE A 68 0.90 -14.94 -8.21
C ILE A 68 -0.15 -15.34 -9.23
N LEU A 69 0.17 -15.29 -10.52
CA LEU A 69 -0.78 -15.62 -11.58
C LEU A 69 -1.08 -17.11 -11.64
N ALA A 70 -0.12 -17.97 -11.30
CA ALA A 70 -0.28 -19.42 -11.33
C ALA A 70 -1.41 -19.89 -10.41
N ASN A 71 -1.41 -19.48 -9.14
CA ASN A 71 -2.51 -19.82 -8.24
C ASN A 71 -2.61 -18.87 -7.02
N ASN A 72 -3.75 -18.96 -6.31
CA ASN A 72 -4.01 -18.12 -5.13
C ASN A 72 -3.22 -18.56 -3.90
N SER A 73 -2.78 -19.81 -3.82
CA SER A 73 -1.94 -20.30 -2.73
C SER A 73 -0.58 -19.62 -2.75
N ASN A 74 0.04 -19.45 -3.93
CA ASN A 74 1.30 -18.75 -4.08
C ASN A 74 1.20 -17.29 -3.63
N LEU A 75 0.12 -16.60 -4.01
CA LEU A 75 -0.14 -15.23 -3.53
C LEU A 75 -0.19 -15.19 -2.00
N ARG A 76 -0.88 -16.14 -1.34
CA ARG A 76 -0.94 -16.19 0.13
C ARG A 76 0.41 -16.46 0.77
N LYS A 77 1.23 -17.37 0.20
CA LYS A 77 2.60 -17.67 0.66
C LYS A 77 3.48 -16.40 0.58
N ILE A 78 3.45 -15.71 -0.56
CA ILE A 78 4.21 -14.46 -0.75
C ILE A 78 3.77 -13.41 0.28
N ILE A 79 2.46 -13.19 0.41
CA ILE A 79 1.91 -12.23 1.37
C ILE A 79 2.37 -12.56 2.79
N SER A 80 2.25 -13.79 3.26
CA SER A 80 2.61 -14.17 4.63
C SER A 80 4.08 -13.91 4.95
N ILE A 81 4.99 -14.22 4.01
CA ILE A 81 6.43 -14.01 4.19
C ILE A 81 6.79 -12.53 4.16
N VAL A 82 6.31 -11.81 3.16
CA VAL A 82 6.67 -10.41 2.93
C VAL A 82 6.03 -9.49 3.97
N HIS A 83 4.79 -9.76 4.40
CA HIS A 83 4.10 -8.92 5.39
C HIS A 83 4.77 -8.92 6.76
N LEU A 84 5.35 -10.03 7.19
CA LEU A 84 6.08 -10.08 8.45
C LEU A 84 7.24 -9.08 8.42
N GLU A 85 8.00 -9.07 7.33
CA GLU A 85 9.12 -8.14 7.16
C GLU A 85 8.66 -6.68 7.02
N ILE A 86 7.55 -6.44 6.31
CA ILE A 86 6.94 -5.10 6.20
C ILE A 86 6.50 -4.57 7.56
N ARG A 87 5.93 -5.41 8.44
CA ARG A 87 5.59 -5.01 9.81
C ARG A 87 6.84 -4.63 10.62
N THR A 88 7.91 -5.39 10.49
CA THR A 88 9.21 -5.09 11.13
C THR A 88 9.74 -3.74 10.65
N LYS A 89 9.78 -3.50 9.33
CA LYS A 89 10.23 -2.22 8.75
C LYS A 89 9.34 -1.05 9.16
N MET A 90 8.02 -1.25 9.22
CA MET A 90 7.09 -0.24 9.71
C MET A 90 7.37 0.12 11.17
N ASN A 91 7.61 -0.87 12.03
CA ASN A 91 7.94 -0.61 13.44
C ASN A 91 9.25 0.17 13.60
N ILE A 92 10.28 -0.15 12.80
CA ILE A 92 11.54 0.60 12.75
C ILE A 92 11.28 2.04 12.30
N PHE A 93 10.48 2.23 11.26
CA PHE A 93 10.09 3.56 10.76
C PHE A 93 9.35 4.37 11.84
N LEU A 94 8.40 3.76 12.55
CA LEU A 94 7.65 4.42 13.62
C LEU A 94 8.58 4.83 14.78
N LYS A 95 9.49 3.95 15.18
CA LYS A 95 10.49 4.28 16.22
C LYS A 95 11.39 5.46 15.82
N LYS A 96 11.89 5.46 14.58
CA LYS A 96 12.72 6.57 14.05
C LYS A 96 11.99 7.92 13.98
N ASN A 97 10.66 7.89 13.90
CA ASN A 97 9.84 9.09 13.78
C ASN A 97 9.03 9.39 15.05
N ILE A 98 9.44 8.86 16.21
CA ILE A 98 8.67 8.98 17.46
C ILE A 98 8.40 10.44 17.87
N ASN A 99 9.35 11.34 17.59
CA ASN A 99 9.27 12.77 17.89
C ASN A 99 8.48 13.58 16.83
N LYS A 100 7.99 12.95 15.78
CA LYS A 100 7.15 13.63 14.78
C LYS A 100 5.71 13.70 15.25
N LYS A 101 5.03 14.84 15.02
CA LYS A 101 3.61 14.99 15.38
C LYS A 101 2.72 13.99 14.65
N ILE A 102 2.99 13.79 13.35
CA ILE A 102 2.21 12.92 12.45
C ILE A 102 3.14 12.03 11.65
N VAL A 103 2.69 10.80 11.35
CA VAL A 103 3.25 9.88 10.34
C VAL A 103 2.15 9.34 9.46
N ILE A 104 2.47 9.10 8.19
CA ILE A 104 1.53 8.60 7.18
C ILE A 104 1.85 7.15 6.84
N LEU A 105 0.82 6.31 6.81
CA LEU A 105 0.92 4.89 6.44
C LEU A 105 0.25 4.67 5.08
N ASP A 106 1.06 4.56 4.03
CA ASP A 106 0.62 4.19 2.68
C ASP A 106 0.82 2.68 2.48
N ILE A 107 -0.14 1.92 2.97
CA ILE A 107 -0.14 0.45 2.95
C ILE A 107 -1.39 -0.04 2.22
N PRO A 108 -1.28 -0.66 1.03
CA PRO A 108 -2.43 -1.02 0.19
C PRO A 108 -3.47 -1.91 0.87
N LEU A 109 -3.03 -2.84 1.72
CA LEU A 109 -3.87 -3.81 2.44
C LEU A 109 -3.87 -3.56 3.95
N LEU A 110 -3.98 -2.28 4.36
CA LEU A 110 -3.87 -1.85 5.76
C LEU A 110 -4.93 -2.50 6.66
N LEU A 111 -6.19 -2.46 6.24
CA LEU A 111 -7.32 -3.02 6.99
C LEU A 111 -7.40 -4.53 6.84
N GLU A 112 -7.16 -5.05 5.65
CA GLU A 112 -7.19 -6.47 5.32
C GLU A 112 -6.22 -7.27 6.21
N ASN A 113 -5.07 -6.68 6.49
CA ASN A 113 -4.02 -7.31 7.32
C ASN A 113 -4.05 -6.85 8.77
N LYS A 114 -5.09 -6.12 9.19
CA LYS A 114 -5.25 -5.63 10.58
C LYS A 114 -3.99 -4.90 11.10
N ILE A 115 -3.37 -4.08 10.25
CA ILE A 115 -2.15 -3.32 10.60
C ILE A 115 -2.50 -2.02 11.34
N ASN A 116 -3.69 -1.47 11.09
CA ASN A 116 -4.18 -0.29 11.76
C ASN A 116 -4.43 -0.54 13.25
N LYS A 117 -4.14 0.46 14.07
CA LYS A 117 -4.50 0.49 15.49
C LYS A 117 -5.84 1.22 15.69
N LYS A 118 -6.45 1.04 16.87
CA LYS A 118 -7.74 1.67 17.22
C LYS A 118 -7.72 3.20 17.10
N ASN A 119 -6.58 3.81 17.44
CA ASN A 119 -6.40 5.26 17.44
C ASN A 119 -5.77 5.81 16.14
N ASP A 120 -5.64 5.00 15.10
CA ASP A 120 -5.20 5.49 13.79
C ASP A 120 -6.31 6.28 13.13
N ILE A 121 -5.97 7.42 12.56
CA ILE A 121 -6.87 8.20 11.71
C ILE A 121 -6.83 7.59 10.30
N LEU A 122 -7.99 7.23 9.78
CA LEU A 122 -8.11 6.63 8.46
C LEU A 122 -8.68 7.65 7.46
N VAL A 123 -7.96 7.84 6.36
CA VAL A 123 -8.35 8.76 5.28
C VAL A 123 -8.63 7.97 4.01
N PHE A 124 -9.87 8.05 3.51
CA PHE A 124 -10.28 7.37 2.29
C PHE A 124 -10.08 8.26 1.06
N VAL A 125 -9.27 7.81 0.11
CA VAL A 125 -9.06 8.49 -1.17
C VAL A 125 -10.07 7.98 -2.19
N GLN A 126 -11.06 8.83 -2.48
CA GLN A 126 -12.13 8.56 -3.43
C GLN A 126 -11.80 9.18 -4.79
N SER A 127 -11.76 8.37 -5.86
CA SER A 127 -11.57 8.83 -7.24
C SER A 127 -12.63 8.23 -8.16
N LYS A 128 -12.97 8.93 -9.23
CA LYS A 128 -13.91 8.42 -10.23
C LYS A 128 -13.31 7.20 -10.94
N LYS A 129 -14.11 6.14 -11.13
CA LYS A 129 -13.68 4.88 -11.77
C LYS A 129 -13.07 5.12 -13.16
N LYS A 130 -13.64 6.04 -13.96
CA LYS A 130 -13.11 6.44 -15.26
C LYS A 130 -11.67 6.95 -15.19
N ASP A 131 -11.36 7.80 -14.19
CA ASP A 131 -10.03 8.40 -14.04
C ASP A 131 -9.02 7.36 -13.54
N ILE A 132 -9.43 6.50 -12.61
CA ILE A 132 -8.61 5.36 -12.15
C ILE A 132 -8.22 4.48 -13.34
N THR A 133 -9.20 4.07 -14.17
CA THR A 133 -8.96 3.22 -15.34
C THR A 133 -8.00 3.87 -16.34
N LYS A 134 -8.19 5.18 -16.62
CA LYS A 134 -7.29 5.94 -17.49
C LYS A 134 -5.86 5.97 -16.95
N LYS A 135 -5.68 6.17 -15.64
CA LYS A 135 -4.36 6.17 -14.96
C LYS A 135 -3.71 4.78 -14.96
N LEU A 136 -4.47 3.73 -14.71
CA LEU A 136 -3.95 2.35 -14.71
C LEU A 136 -3.46 1.93 -16.09
N LYS A 137 -4.24 2.21 -17.15
CA LYS A 137 -3.85 1.89 -18.54
C LYS A 137 -2.57 2.59 -18.99
N LYS A 138 -2.24 3.77 -18.42
CA LYS A 138 -1.01 4.51 -18.72
C LYS A 138 0.25 3.95 -18.02
N ARG A 139 0.12 3.01 -17.09
CA ARG A 139 1.29 2.39 -16.42
C ARG A 139 1.96 1.40 -17.35
N LYS A 140 3.28 1.57 -17.60
CA LYS A 140 4.08 0.69 -18.50
C LYS A 140 3.92 -0.81 -18.19
N ASN A 141 3.83 -1.17 -16.92
CA ASN A 141 3.76 -2.57 -16.45
C ASN A 141 2.38 -2.92 -15.89
N PHE A 142 1.30 -2.34 -16.44
CA PHE A 142 -0.04 -2.67 -15.99
C PHE A 142 -0.45 -4.06 -16.48
N ASN A 143 -0.69 -4.98 -15.55
CA ASN A 143 -1.18 -6.31 -15.83
C ASN A 143 -2.60 -6.47 -15.25
N ILE A 144 -3.58 -6.65 -16.14
CA ILE A 144 -4.99 -6.75 -15.78
C ILE A 144 -5.29 -8.01 -14.95
N LYS A 145 -4.58 -9.13 -15.18
CA LYS A 145 -4.75 -10.37 -14.43
C LYS A 145 -4.28 -10.19 -12.99
N LEU A 146 -3.11 -9.57 -12.77
CA LEU A 146 -2.61 -9.19 -11.44
C LEU A 146 -3.54 -8.20 -10.75
N TYR A 147 -4.02 -7.18 -11.47
CA TYR A 147 -4.98 -6.22 -10.93
C TYR A 147 -6.23 -6.93 -10.39
N LYS A 148 -6.82 -7.87 -11.16
CA LYS A 148 -7.99 -8.65 -10.72
C LYS A 148 -7.67 -9.48 -9.47
N LYS A 149 -6.52 -10.15 -9.42
CA LYS A 149 -6.08 -10.93 -8.25
C LYS A 149 -5.98 -10.05 -6.98
N PHE A 150 -5.30 -8.90 -7.08
CA PHE A 150 -5.20 -7.96 -5.95
C PHE A 150 -6.53 -7.30 -5.58
N LYS A 151 -7.41 -7.07 -6.54
CA LYS A 151 -8.74 -6.53 -6.28
C LYS A 151 -9.59 -7.50 -5.46
N ASN A 152 -9.51 -8.80 -5.75
CA ASN A 152 -10.29 -9.84 -5.07
C ASN A 152 -9.91 -10.05 -3.59
N ILE A 153 -8.68 -9.71 -3.20
CA ILE A 153 -8.24 -9.80 -1.79
C ILE A 153 -8.50 -8.52 -0.99
N GLN A 154 -8.96 -7.46 -1.64
CA GLN A 154 -9.28 -6.21 -0.96
C GLN A 154 -10.68 -6.23 -0.35
N LEU A 155 -10.83 -5.63 0.83
CA LEU A 155 -12.12 -5.31 1.41
C LEU A 155 -12.89 -4.35 0.49
N SER A 156 -14.22 -4.40 0.55
CA SER A 156 -15.06 -3.53 -0.26
C SER A 156 -14.77 -2.05 -0.02
N LEU A 157 -14.89 -1.24 -1.06
CA LEU A 157 -14.66 0.21 -0.94
C LEU A 157 -15.66 0.87 0.00
N GLY A 158 -16.91 0.36 0.04
CA GLY A 158 -17.93 0.81 0.98
C GLY A 158 -17.49 0.60 2.43
N TYR A 159 -16.97 -0.58 2.75
CA TYR A 159 -16.44 -0.87 4.09
C TYR A 159 -15.27 0.05 4.45
N LYS A 160 -14.27 0.20 3.56
CA LYS A 160 -13.12 1.09 3.77
C LYS A 160 -13.58 2.53 4.00
N LYS A 161 -14.54 3.02 3.21
CA LYS A 161 -15.10 4.36 3.34
C LYS A 161 -15.81 4.54 4.68
N LYS A 162 -16.64 3.56 5.11
CA LYS A 162 -17.34 3.58 6.40
C LYS A 162 -16.40 3.58 7.60
N LYS A 163 -15.23 2.95 7.48
CA LYS A 163 -14.20 2.91 8.55
C LYS A 163 -13.32 4.15 8.62
N SER A 164 -13.38 5.02 7.62
CA SER A 164 -12.54 6.22 7.55
C SER A 164 -13.22 7.42 8.19
N GLN A 165 -12.45 8.22 8.95
CA GLN A 165 -12.88 9.48 9.54
C GLN A 165 -12.96 10.59 8.48
N PHE A 166 -12.09 10.55 7.48
CA PHE A 166 -12.02 11.59 6.45
C PHE A 166 -12.07 10.99 5.04
N ILE A 167 -12.60 11.78 4.10
CA ILE A 167 -12.67 11.43 2.68
C ILE A 167 -12.01 12.53 1.86
N ILE A 168 -10.99 12.17 1.08
CA ILE A 168 -10.40 13.06 0.07
C ILE A 168 -10.94 12.69 -1.30
N LYS A 169 -11.67 13.61 -1.94
CA LYS A 169 -12.08 13.48 -3.33
C LYS A 169 -10.89 13.83 -4.24
N ASN A 170 -10.23 12.81 -4.79
CA ASN A 170 -9.07 12.99 -5.65
C ASN A 170 -9.48 12.96 -7.13
N ASN A 171 -9.46 14.12 -7.76
CA ASN A 171 -9.64 14.32 -9.21
C ASN A 171 -8.30 14.38 -9.95
N PHE A 172 -7.22 14.00 -9.28
CA PHE A 172 -5.84 14.03 -9.76
C PHE A 172 -5.28 15.43 -10.06
N THR A 173 -5.83 16.47 -9.41
CA THR A 173 -5.26 17.83 -9.39
C THR A 173 -4.66 18.14 -8.03
N ASN A 174 -3.58 18.94 -8.00
CA ASN A 174 -2.93 19.33 -6.76
C ASN A 174 -3.85 20.16 -5.86
N LYS A 175 -4.63 21.07 -6.43
CA LYS A 175 -5.48 22.01 -5.68
C LYS A 175 -6.47 21.27 -4.78
N SER A 176 -7.30 20.38 -5.33
CA SER A 176 -8.34 19.69 -4.55
C SER A 176 -7.79 18.78 -3.45
N VAL A 177 -6.63 18.15 -3.69
CA VAL A 177 -5.96 17.31 -2.69
C VAL A 177 -5.40 18.15 -1.56
N ASN A 178 -4.70 19.25 -1.87
CA ASN A 178 -4.08 20.12 -0.86
C ASN A 178 -5.12 20.84 0.00
N GLU A 179 -6.23 21.30 -0.57
CA GLU A 179 -7.34 21.89 0.18
C GLU A 179 -7.93 20.89 1.18
N SER A 180 -8.19 19.66 0.73
CA SER A 180 -8.71 18.61 1.62
C SER A 180 -7.72 18.25 2.73
N ILE A 181 -6.41 18.18 2.44
CA ILE A 181 -5.38 17.90 3.43
C ILE A 181 -5.31 19.02 4.48
N LYS A 182 -5.37 20.30 4.05
CA LYS A 182 -5.37 21.44 4.99
C LYS A 182 -6.52 21.37 5.98
N ILE A 183 -7.75 21.03 5.52
CA ILE A 183 -8.91 20.86 6.39
C ILE A 183 -8.65 19.73 7.40
N ILE A 184 -8.21 18.56 6.93
CA ILE A 184 -7.93 17.42 7.81
C ILE A 184 -6.88 17.78 8.87
N LEU A 185 -5.79 18.44 8.46
CA LEU A 185 -4.73 18.82 9.40
C LEU A 185 -5.21 19.84 10.44
N LYS A 186 -6.10 20.75 10.07
CA LYS A 186 -6.72 21.69 11.02
C LYS A 186 -7.60 20.97 12.06
N ASP A 187 -8.28 19.90 11.67
CA ASP A 187 -9.17 19.16 12.56
C ASP A 187 -8.42 18.22 13.54
N ILE A 188 -7.18 17.82 13.20
CA ILE A 188 -6.44 16.82 14.00
C ILE A 188 -5.24 17.38 14.77
N LEU A 189 -4.84 18.63 14.53
CA LEU A 189 -3.75 19.34 15.22
C LEU A 189 -4.25 20.39 16.17
#